data_bae67b6571e82409a4de93db61993a17
#
_entry.id   bae67b6571e82409a4de93db61993a17
#
_cell.length_a   1.000
_cell.length_b   1.000
_cell.length_c   1.000
_cell.angle_alpha   90.00
_cell.angle_beta   90.00
_cell.angle_gamma   90.00
#
_symmetry.space_group_name_H-M   'P 1'
#
loop_
_entity.id
_entity.type
_entity.pdbx_description
1 polymer ?
#
loop_
_entity_poly.entity_id
_entity_poly.type
_entity_poly.pdbx_seq_one_letter_code
_entity_poly.pdbx_strand_id
1 'polypeptide(L)'
;MSGGWQRRVSIAMALISEPRILFLDEPTLGLDVLARHTLWEGIRSLKGKVTIVLTTHYMEEAEALSDRIAILKNGRLLGVGTPEELKEKAGTDRFEEAFVFAVKEGTI
;
A
#
# COMPACT_ATOMS: atom_id res chain seq x y z
N MET A 1 -12.58 4.00 21.49
CA MET A 1 -11.39 4.36 20.71
C MET A 1 -11.65 4.18 19.23
N SER A 2 -11.14 5.07 18.42
CA SER A 2 -11.24 4.91 16.97
C SER A 2 -10.33 3.78 16.51
N GLY A 3 -10.71 3.09 15.43
CA GLY A 3 -9.86 2.06 14.82
C GLY A 3 -8.50 2.59 14.40
N GLY A 4 -8.44 3.88 14.00
CA GLY A 4 -7.20 4.52 13.62
C GLY A 4 -6.21 4.65 14.77
N TRP A 5 -6.71 4.98 15.96
CA TRP A 5 -5.87 5.09 17.15
C TRP A 5 -5.30 3.72 17.54
N GLN A 6 -6.14 2.70 17.53
CA GLN A 6 -5.72 1.33 17.85
C GLN A 6 -4.63 0.85 16.89
N ARG A 7 -4.78 1.13 15.60
CA ARG A 7 -3.78 0.75 14.60
C ARG A 7 -2.46 1.48 14.78
N ARG A 8 -2.51 2.77 15.10
CA ARG A 8 -1.31 3.55 15.38
C ARG A 8 -0.56 2.99 16.59
N VAL A 9 -1.28 2.60 17.64
CA VAL A 9 -0.68 1.97 18.82
C VAL A 9 -0.04 0.63 18.45
N SER A 10 -0.74 -0.19 17.67
CA SER A 10 -0.22 -1.49 17.23
C SER A 10 1.07 -1.34 16.41
N ILE A 11 1.11 -0.38 15.51
CA ILE A 11 2.30 -0.09 14.72
C ILE A 11 3.43 0.40 15.61
N ALA A 12 3.13 1.31 16.53
CA ALA A 12 4.12 1.83 17.49
C ALA A 12 4.72 0.70 18.34
N MET A 13 3.88 -0.22 18.81
CA MET A 13 4.34 -1.37 19.59
C MET A 13 5.23 -2.29 18.77
N ALA A 14 4.90 -2.52 17.50
CA ALA A 14 5.73 -3.31 16.61
C ALA A 14 7.10 -2.67 16.41
N LEU A 15 7.19 -1.35 16.42
CA LEU A 15 8.43 -0.61 16.21
C LEU A 15 9.36 -0.60 17.42
N ILE A 16 8.86 -0.95 18.62
CA ILE A 16 9.67 -1.00 19.82
C ILE A 16 10.83 -1.98 19.67
N SER A 17 10.65 -3.07 18.93
CA SER A 17 11.71 -4.05 18.68
C SER A 17 12.70 -3.64 17.61
N GLU A 18 12.56 -2.45 17.05
CA GLU A 18 13.42 -1.91 15.99
C GLU A 18 13.56 -2.87 14.81
N PRO A 19 12.45 -3.26 14.17
CA PRO A 19 12.49 -4.22 13.07
C PRO A 19 13.14 -3.62 11.83
N ARG A 20 13.73 -4.48 11.00
CA ARG A 20 14.22 -4.07 9.68
C ARG A 20 13.09 -4.11 8.65
N ILE A 21 12.10 -4.96 8.87
CA ILE A 21 10.95 -5.13 7.99
C ILE A 21 9.70 -5.08 8.84
N LEU A 22 8.74 -4.27 8.42
CA LEU A 22 7.44 -4.16 9.06
C LEU A 22 6.37 -4.59 8.05
N PHE A 23 5.54 -5.56 8.44
CA PHE A 23 4.42 -6.02 7.61
C PHE A 23 3.14 -5.37 8.09
N LEU A 24 2.44 -4.70 7.19
CA LEU A 24 1.15 -4.06 7.47
C LEU A 24 0.10 -4.66 6.53
N ASP A 25 -0.85 -5.40 7.10
CA ASP A 25 -1.92 -6.04 6.33
C ASP A 25 -3.16 -5.17 6.41
N GLU A 26 -3.54 -4.57 5.26
CA GLU A 26 -4.74 -3.74 5.15
C GLU A 26 -4.83 -2.68 6.26
N PRO A 27 -3.79 -1.84 6.47
CA PRO A 27 -3.70 -1.03 7.68
C PRO A 27 -4.79 0.02 7.84
N THR A 28 -5.44 0.44 6.76
CA THR A 28 -6.48 1.48 6.82
C THR A 28 -7.88 0.93 6.59
N LEU A 29 -8.04 -0.39 6.57
CA LEU A 29 -9.34 -1.01 6.34
C LEU A 29 -10.35 -0.54 7.39
N GLY A 30 -11.49 -0.03 6.92
CA GLY A 30 -12.57 0.42 7.79
C GLY A 30 -12.38 1.80 8.40
N LEU A 31 -11.29 2.51 8.11
CA LEU A 31 -11.08 3.86 8.60
C LEU A 31 -11.76 4.90 7.71
N ASP A 32 -12.23 6.00 8.32
CA ASP A 32 -12.71 7.14 7.54
C ASP A 32 -11.54 7.87 6.86
N VAL A 33 -11.86 8.83 6.01
CA VAL A 33 -10.86 9.54 5.20
C VAL A 33 -9.81 10.23 6.06
N LEU A 34 -10.24 10.91 7.12
CA LEU A 34 -9.31 11.67 7.96
C LEU A 34 -8.36 10.75 8.72
N ALA A 35 -8.90 9.70 9.35
CA ALA A 35 -8.07 8.73 10.08
C ALA A 35 -7.10 8.02 9.14
N ARG A 36 -7.53 7.72 7.92
CA ARG A 36 -6.67 7.08 6.92
C ARG A 36 -5.50 7.99 6.55
N HIS A 37 -5.76 9.26 6.26
CA HIS A 37 -4.69 10.20 5.92
C HIS A 37 -3.70 10.41 7.07
N THR A 38 -4.19 10.45 8.30
CA THR A 38 -3.32 10.55 9.47
C THR A 38 -2.40 9.34 9.59
N LEU A 39 -2.94 8.15 9.37
CA LEU A 39 -2.14 6.92 9.39
C LEU A 39 -1.13 6.89 8.24
N TRP A 40 -1.51 7.35 7.05
CA TRP A 40 -0.60 7.44 5.91
C TRP A 40 0.60 8.34 6.23
N GLU A 41 0.38 9.46 6.87
CA GLU A 41 1.48 10.35 7.26
C GLU A 41 2.45 9.65 8.21
N GLY A 42 1.91 8.88 9.16
CA GLY A 42 2.74 8.09 10.07
C GLY A 42 3.57 7.04 9.33
N ILE A 43 2.97 6.35 8.37
CA ILE A 43 3.67 5.35 7.57
C ILE A 43 4.75 6.00 6.72
N ARG A 44 4.44 7.15 6.09
CA ARG A 44 5.44 7.87 5.29
C ARG A 44 6.65 8.30 6.11
N SER A 45 6.44 8.64 7.38
CA SER A 45 7.53 9.06 8.26
C SER A 45 8.53 7.93 8.54
N LEU A 46 8.15 6.67 8.29
CA LEU A 46 9.01 5.52 8.49
C LEU A 46 9.88 5.19 7.26
N LYS A 47 9.63 5.82 6.13
CA LYS A 47 10.40 5.57 4.92
C LYS A 47 11.87 5.91 5.15
N GLY A 48 12.74 5.01 4.69
CA GLY A 48 14.18 5.16 4.89
C GLY A 48 14.68 4.64 6.24
N LYS A 49 13.77 4.37 7.18
CA LYS A 49 14.12 3.84 8.50
C LYS A 49 13.84 2.35 8.60
N VAL A 50 12.77 1.90 7.96
CA VAL A 50 12.35 0.51 7.98
C VAL A 50 11.76 0.16 6.61
N THR A 51 11.97 -1.07 6.16
CA THR A 51 11.30 -1.57 4.95
C THR A 51 9.88 -1.97 5.32
N ILE A 52 8.90 -1.43 4.60
CA ILE A 52 7.50 -1.73 4.88
C ILE A 52 6.93 -2.56 3.74
N VAL A 53 6.34 -3.69 4.09
CA VAL A 53 5.57 -4.52 3.15
C VAL A 53 4.10 -4.32 3.51
N LEU A 54 3.37 -3.69 2.61
CA LEU A 54 1.99 -3.27 2.82
C LEU A 54 1.07 -4.04 1.89
N THR A 55 0.01 -4.63 2.44
CA THR A 55 -1.05 -5.18 1.60
C THR A 55 -2.25 -4.26 1.66
N THR A 56 -2.90 -4.05 0.53
CA THR A 56 -4.10 -3.22 0.46
C THR A 56 -4.88 -3.54 -0.82
N HIS A 57 -6.19 -3.36 -0.77
CA HIS A 57 -7.02 -3.39 -1.98
C HIS A 57 -7.49 -1.98 -2.38
N TYR A 58 -7.01 -0.95 -1.68
CA TYR A 58 -7.29 0.43 -2.05
C TYR A 58 -6.20 0.92 -3.01
N MET A 59 -6.57 1.17 -4.25
CA MET A 59 -5.61 1.62 -5.27
C MET A 59 -4.98 2.95 -4.91
N GLU A 60 -5.75 3.84 -4.30
CA GLU A 60 -5.26 5.12 -3.84
C GLU A 60 -4.16 4.98 -2.79
N GLU A 61 -4.34 4.05 -1.84
CA GLU A 61 -3.34 3.77 -0.81
C GLU A 61 -2.06 3.21 -1.43
N ALA A 62 -2.21 2.24 -2.32
CA ALA A 62 -1.06 1.63 -2.98
C ALA A 62 -0.24 2.69 -3.73
N GLU A 63 -0.90 3.54 -4.51
CA GLU A 63 -0.22 4.58 -5.26
C GLU A 63 0.43 5.63 -4.35
N ALA A 64 -0.27 6.03 -3.28
CA ALA A 64 0.20 7.10 -2.41
C ALA A 64 1.40 6.71 -1.54
N LEU A 65 1.46 5.45 -1.09
CA LEU A 65 2.44 5.03 -0.09
C LEU A 65 3.59 4.20 -0.63
N SER A 66 3.44 3.59 -1.79
CA SER A 66 4.37 2.54 -2.22
C SER A 66 5.43 3.07 -3.17
N ASP A 67 6.68 2.65 -2.95
CA ASP A 67 7.76 2.87 -3.89
C ASP A 67 7.66 1.89 -5.05
N ARG A 68 7.28 0.63 -4.74
CA ARG A 68 7.03 -0.41 -5.75
C ARG A 68 5.75 -1.15 -5.39
N ILE A 69 5.03 -1.57 -6.41
CA ILE A 69 3.75 -2.26 -6.26
C ILE A 69 3.80 -3.59 -6.98
N ALA A 70 3.31 -4.63 -6.32
CA ALA A 70 3.06 -5.93 -6.94
C ALA A 70 1.55 -6.12 -7.01
N ILE A 71 1.04 -6.42 -8.20
CA ILE A 71 -0.38 -6.67 -8.41
C ILE A 71 -0.62 -8.17 -8.37
N LEU A 72 -1.46 -8.60 -7.42
CA LEU A 72 -1.77 -10.01 -7.22
C LEU A 72 -3.26 -10.25 -7.44
N LYS A 73 -3.59 -11.37 -8.07
CA LYS A 73 -4.98 -11.81 -8.18
C LYS A 73 -5.02 -13.32 -8.21
N ASN A 74 -5.88 -13.91 -7.36
CA ASN A 74 -6.07 -15.36 -7.27
C ASN A 74 -4.75 -16.12 -7.13
N GLY A 75 -3.84 -15.61 -6.31
CA GLY A 75 -2.56 -16.23 -6.05
C GLY A 75 -1.52 -16.05 -7.15
N ARG A 76 -1.82 -15.26 -8.19
CA ARG A 76 -0.90 -15.01 -9.30
C ARG A 76 -0.36 -13.60 -9.26
N LEU A 77 0.93 -13.46 -9.54
CA LEU A 77 1.58 -12.17 -9.69
C LEU A 77 1.35 -11.68 -11.12
N LEU A 78 0.62 -10.57 -11.26
CA LEU A 78 0.29 -10.01 -12.57
C LEU A 78 1.32 -8.99 -13.05
N GLY A 79 1.97 -8.29 -12.13
CA GLY A 79 2.97 -7.29 -12.49
C GLY A 79 3.63 -6.70 -11.27
N VAL A 80 4.84 -6.17 -11.46
CA VAL A 80 5.63 -5.50 -10.42
C VAL A 80 6.28 -4.26 -11.03
N GLY A 81 6.29 -3.17 -10.30
CA GLY A 81 6.99 -1.96 -10.73
C GLY A 81 6.62 -0.76 -9.87
N THR A 82 7.18 0.38 -10.20
CA THR A 82 6.74 1.64 -9.60
C THR A 82 5.34 1.98 -10.12
N PRO A 83 4.58 2.83 -9.41
CA PRO A 83 3.28 3.27 -9.93
C PRO A 83 3.39 3.84 -11.35
N GLU A 84 4.44 4.61 -11.63
CA GLU A 84 4.66 5.22 -12.94
C GLU A 84 4.94 4.18 -14.01
N GLU A 85 5.77 3.17 -13.70
CA GLU A 85 6.06 2.09 -14.64
C GLU A 85 4.80 1.31 -15.00
N LEU A 86 3.95 1.01 -14.02
CA LEU A 86 2.72 0.27 -14.25
C LEU A 86 1.72 1.08 -15.07
N LYS A 87 1.61 2.38 -14.80
CA LYS A 87 0.76 3.27 -15.59
C LYS A 87 1.24 3.35 -17.04
N GLU A 88 2.54 3.45 -17.23
CA GLU A 88 3.12 3.52 -18.58
C GLU A 88 2.85 2.24 -19.37
N LYS A 89 3.03 1.09 -18.74
CA LYS A 89 2.76 -0.21 -19.39
C LYS A 89 1.30 -0.37 -19.79
N ALA A 90 0.39 0.20 -19.01
CA ALA A 90 -1.04 0.14 -19.29
C ALA A 90 -1.51 1.26 -20.25
N GLY A 91 -0.65 2.22 -20.55
CA GLY A 91 -1.01 3.32 -21.42
C GLY A 91 -1.98 4.31 -20.80
N THR A 92 -1.90 4.50 -19.48
CA THR A 92 -2.79 5.39 -18.72
C THR A 92 -1.98 6.23 -17.75
N ASP A 93 -2.53 7.36 -17.32
CA ASP A 93 -1.97 8.18 -16.26
C ASP A 93 -2.67 7.96 -14.91
N ARG A 94 -3.61 7.00 -14.84
CA ARG A 94 -4.35 6.66 -13.63
C ARG A 94 -4.02 5.24 -13.17
N PHE A 95 -3.53 5.11 -11.95
CA PHE A 95 -3.13 3.81 -11.42
C PHE A 95 -4.31 2.82 -11.33
N GLU A 96 -5.51 3.30 -10.98
CA GLU A 96 -6.69 2.45 -10.96
C GLU A 96 -6.95 1.78 -12.30
N GLU A 97 -6.79 2.53 -13.39
CA GLU A 97 -6.95 1.97 -14.74
C GLU A 97 -5.84 0.97 -15.07
N ALA A 98 -4.62 1.22 -14.59
CA ALA A 98 -3.52 0.26 -14.75
C ALA A 98 -3.82 -1.05 -14.06
N PHE A 99 -4.40 -0.99 -12.85
CA PHE A 99 -4.82 -2.18 -12.12
C PHE A 99 -5.89 -2.95 -12.90
N VAL A 100 -6.91 -2.26 -13.39
CA VAL A 100 -7.98 -2.88 -14.18
C VAL A 100 -7.40 -3.53 -15.43
N PHE A 101 -6.48 -2.87 -16.09
CA PHE A 101 -5.79 -3.41 -17.27
C PHE A 101 -5.08 -4.72 -16.92
N ALA A 102 -4.30 -4.73 -15.84
CA ALA A 102 -3.56 -5.91 -15.40
C ALA A 102 -4.50 -7.10 -15.13
N VAL A 103 -5.63 -6.83 -14.48
CA VAL A 103 -6.61 -7.86 -14.15
C VAL A 103 -7.28 -8.41 -15.39
N LYS A 104 -7.65 -7.56 -16.34
CA LYS A 104 -8.32 -8.00 -17.59
C LYS A 104 -7.38 -8.76 -18.50
N GLU A 105 -6.14 -8.29 -18.64
CA GLU A 105 -5.17 -8.93 -19.53
C GLU A 105 -4.43 -10.10 -18.88
N GLY A 106 -4.51 -10.21 -17.55
CA GLY A 106 -3.80 -11.25 -16.81
C GLY A 106 -2.31 -10.99 -16.62
N THR A 107 -1.84 -9.83 -17.05
CA THR A 107 -0.44 -9.43 -16.92
C THR A 107 -0.28 -7.94 -17.26
N ILE A 108 0.82 -7.39 -16.84
CA ILE A 108 1.18 -6.02 -17.16
C ILE A 108 2.70 -5.85 -17.19
#